data_f534426d986263a6e23ad4c1275598a7
#
_entry.id   f534426d986263a6e23ad4c1275598a7
#
_cell.length_a   1.000
_cell.length_b   1.000
_cell.length_c   1.000
_cell.angle_alpha   90.00
_cell.angle_beta   90.00
_cell.angle_gamma   90.00
#
_symmetry.space_group_name_H-M   'P 1'
#
loop_
_entity.id
_entity.type
_entity.pdbx_description
1 polymer ?
#
loop_
_entity_poly.entity_id
_entity_poly.type
_entity_poly.pdbx_seq_one_letter_code
_entity_poly.pdbx_strand_id
1 'polypeptide(L)'
;MNKIINYDNLRQFAYSNDKLIKGEIKGIVLNFSGCSIYTMYDTDTHLGKFYAEHGVIFIIPYYNPWAWMNKFAVNFVDEIVDVIFEKYNLENTPIASTGGSMGGYGAIMYTLKGKRTPEICAALCPVCDLMWHFYERPNIPRTLYSAFAYEDGCITDIIKANSPMELVETFPKTAEYHLFHGDNDEMVNYTAHSKRFYEKMKEKGYDITFQKCKGRTHATVAIDGDIPAKEYILKKFKIEYDELQSEFEFNHTV
;
A
#
# COMPACT_ATOMS: atom_id res chain seq x y z
N MET A 1 -9.05 -13.03 -24.45
CA MET A 1 -9.76 -11.74 -24.29
C MET A 1 -8.78 -10.65 -24.64
N ASN A 2 -9.21 -9.64 -25.43
CA ASN A 2 -8.37 -8.46 -25.62
C ASN A 2 -8.25 -7.74 -24.28
N LYS A 3 -7.03 -7.54 -23.79
CA LYS A 3 -6.78 -6.75 -22.57
C LYS A 3 -7.31 -5.33 -22.81
N ILE A 4 -8.13 -4.80 -21.89
CA ILE A 4 -8.66 -3.43 -21.97
C ILE A 4 -7.52 -2.45 -21.67
N ILE A 5 -6.69 -2.74 -20.66
CA ILE A 5 -5.54 -1.92 -20.29
C ILE A 5 -4.33 -2.34 -21.12
N ASN A 6 -3.72 -1.37 -21.77
CA ASN A 6 -2.46 -1.52 -22.50
C ASN A 6 -1.58 -0.29 -22.26
N TYR A 7 -0.32 -0.31 -22.73
CA TYR A 7 0.61 0.77 -22.45
C TYR A 7 0.17 2.14 -23.02
N ASP A 8 -0.52 2.15 -24.15
CA ASP A 8 -0.91 3.41 -24.80
C ASP A 8 -2.02 4.14 -24.02
N ASN A 9 -2.88 3.39 -23.33
CA ASN A 9 -3.96 3.94 -22.49
C ASN A 9 -3.70 3.86 -20.98
N LEU A 10 -2.53 3.41 -20.53
CA LEU A 10 -2.22 3.18 -19.13
C LEU A 10 -2.55 4.37 -18.22
N ARG A 11 -2.25 5.60 -18.70
CA ARG A 11 -2.49 6.84 -17.91
C ARG A 11 -3.97 7.15 -17.64
N GLN A 12 -4.89 6.46 -18.31
CA GLN A 12 -6.32 6.53 -18.01
C GLN A 12 -6.71 5.67 -16.81
N PHE A 13 -5.86 4.69 -16.44
CA PHE A 13 -6.12 3.72 -15.38
C PHE A 13 -5.18 3.85 -14.19
N ALA A 14 -4.03 4.47 -14.38
CA ALA A 14 -3.06 4.71 -13.31
C ALA A 14 -2.18 5.93 -13.61
N TYR A 15 -1.71 6.59 -12.58
CA TYR A 15 -0.50 7.39 -12.69
C TYR A 15 0.70 6.44 -12.81
N SER A 16 1.63 6.76 -13.70
CA SER A 16 2.94 6.12 -13.77
C SER A 16 3.99 7.16 -14.18
N ASN A 17 5.14 7.12 -13.53
CA ASN A 17 6.28 7.99 -13.81
C ASN A 17 7.29 7.38 -14.78
N ASP A 18 7.00 6.22 -15.34
CA ASP A 18 7.92 5.41 -16.12
C ASP A 18 8.64 6.18 -17.26
N LYS A 19 7.94 7.14 -17.88
CA LYS A 19 8.51 8.00 -18.95
C LYS A 19 9.56 9.00 -18.45
N LEU A 20 9.66 9.23 -17.15
CA LEU A 20 10.69 10.12 -16.57
C LEU A 20 12.02 9.39 -16.33
N ILE A 21 12.03 8.07 -16.28
CA ILE A 21 13.22 7.27 -16.00
C ILE A 21 14.13 7.27 -17.21
N LYS A 22 15.40 7.67 -17.02
CA LYS A 22 16.41 7.79 -18.09
C LYS A 22 17.44 6.66 -18.10
N GLY A 23 17.24 5.62 -17.33
CA GLY A 23 18.23 4.55 -17.18
C GLY A 23 17.59 3.23 -16.85
N GLU A 24 18.31 2.41 -16.14
CA GLU A 24 17.86 1.11 -15.68
C GLU A 24 16.69 1.24 -14.70
N ILE A 25 15.68 0.38 -14.85
CA ILE A 25 14.58 0.23 -13.88
C ILE A 25 15.03 -0.70 -12.77
N LYS A 26 15.16 -0.15 -11.56
CA LYS A 26 15.69 -0.83 -10.37
C LYS A 26 14.61 -1.39 -9.46
N GLY A 27 13.36 -0.95 -9.63
CA GLY A 27 12.24 -1.39 -8.80
C GLY A 27 10.93 -0.75 -9.21
N ILE A 28 9.84 -1.25 -8.62
CA ILE A 28 8.48 -0.74 -8.82
C ILE A 28 7.87 -0.46 -7.45
N VAL A 29 7.25 0.71 -7.28
CA VAL A 29 6.48 1.07 -6.09
C VAL A 29 5.01 1.22 -6.49
N LEU A 30 4.15 0.43 -5.86
CA LEU A 30 2.70 0.53 -5.96
C LEU A 30 2.17 1.32 -4.76
N ASN A 31 1.64 2.50 -5.02
CA ASN A 31 1.10 3.37 -3.98
C ASN A 31 -0.44 3.33 -4.01
N PHE A 32 -1.02 2.80 -2.96
CA PHE A 32 -2.46 2.62 -2.82
C PHE A 32 -3.11 3.83 -2.14
N SER A 33 -4.23 4.28 -2.72
CA SER A 33 -4.93 5.48 -2.25
C SER A 33 -5.73 5.24 -0.96
N GLY A 34 -5.80 6.25 -0.11
CA GLY A 34 -6.67 6.27 1.07
C GLY A 34 -8.16 6.29 0.73
N CYS A 35 -9.01 6.16 1.76
CA CYS A 35 -10.46 6.12 1.60
C CYS A 35 -10.99 7.42 0.97
N SER A 36 -11.83 7.28 -0.03
CA SER A 36 -12.45 8.40 -0.77
C SER A 36 -11.46 9.28 -1.57
N ILE A 37 -10.25 8.84 -1.79
CA ILE A 37 -9.34 9.51 -2.72
C ILE A 37 -9.67 9.06 -4.15
N TYR A 38 -9.97 10.01 -5.00
CA TYR A 38 -10.33 9.81 -6.41
C TYR A 38 -9.56 10.72 -7.36
N THR A 39 -8.44 11.27 -6.88
CA THR A 39 -7.60 12.17 -7.68
C THR A 39 -6.93 11.42 -8.83
N MET A 40 -7.09 11.92 -10.03
CA MET A 40 -6.31 11.55 -11.21
C MET A 40 -5.25 12.61 -11.46
N TYR A 41 -4.06 12.18 -11.84
CA TYR A 41 -2.91 13.08 -11.99
C TYR A 41 -2.61 13.32 -13.47
N ASP A 42 -2.88 14.54 -13.96
CA ASP A 42 -2.56 14.97 -15.33
C ASP A 42 -1.08 15.33 -15.49
N THR A 43 -0.42 15.68 -14.39
CA THR A 43 1.00 16.05 -14.35
C THR A 43 1.78 15.12 -13.43
N ASP A 44 3.11 15.18 -13.53
CA ASP A 44 3.97 14.35 -12.69
C ASP A 44 3.99 14.83 -11.25
N THR A 45 3.72 13.90 -10.34
CA THR A 45 3.71 14.14 -8.90
C THR A 45 5.14 14.34 -8.38
N HIS A 46 5.28 14.99 -7.21
CA HIS A 46 6.57 15.11 -6.53
C HIS A 46 7.18 13.72 -6.25
N LEU A 47 6.39 12.79 -5.73
CA LEU A 47 6.80 11.40 -5.50
C LEU A 47 7.20 10.68 -6.79
N GLY A 48 6.45 10.89 -7.88
CA GLY A 48 6.78 10.33 -9.17
C GLY A 48 8.14 10.79 -9.69
N LYS A 49 8.46 12.08 -9.56
CA LYS A 49 9.76 12.63 -9.93
C LYS A 49 10.87 12.05 -9.05
N PHE A 50 10.67 12.07 -7.74
CA PHE A 50 11.62 11.51 -6.78
C PHE A 50 11.98 10.05 -7.12
N TYR A 51 10.99 9.19 -7.29
CA TYR A 51 11.25 7.78 -7.62
C TYR A 51 11.90 7.60 -9.01
N ALA A 52 11.53 8.43 -9.99
CA ALA A 52 12.14 8.39 -11.31
C ALA A 52 13.64 8.73 -11.29
N GLU A 53 14.06 9.71 -10.50
CA GLU A 53 15.46 10.08 -10.28
C GLU A 53 16.30 8.92 -9.73
N HIS A 54 15.65 8.00 -9.00
CA HIS A 54 16.27 6.80 -8.43
C HIS A 54 16.13 5.54 -9.31
N GLY A 55 15.54 5.66 -10.51
CA GLY A 55 15.30 4.53 -11.41
C GLY A 55 14.14 3.63 -10.97
N VAL A 56 13.19 4.14 -10.20
CA VAL A 56 12.05 3.38 -9.67
C VAL A 56 10.75 3.81 -10.36
N ILE A 57 10.02 2.85 -10.90
CA ILE A 57 8.67 3.09 -11.41
C ILE A 57 7.72 3.27 -10.23
N PHE A 58 7.02 4.40 -10.20
CA PHE A 58 6.03 4.73 -9.18
C PHE A 58 4.63 4.76 -9.80
N ILE A 59 3.74 3.92 -9.29
CA ILE A 59 2.41 3.70 -9.84
C ILE A 59 1.35 4.00 -8.77
N ILE A 60 0.33 4.80 -9.15
CA ILE A 60 -0.88 5.01 -8.36
C ILE A 60 -2.06 4.48 -9.18
N PRO A 61 -2.60 3.29 -8.88
CA PRO A 61 -3.76 2.75 -9.58
C PRO A 61 -5.04 3.54 -9.27
N TYR A 62 -5.88 3.80 -10.29
CA TYR A 62 -7.14 4.54 -10.16
C TYR A 62 -8.36 3.60 -9.98
N TYR A 63 -8.29 2.71 -8.99
CA TYR A 63 -9.43 1.87 -8.64
C TYR A 63 -10.51 2.65 -7.86
N ASN A 64 -11.68 2.04 -7.68
CA ASN A 64 -12.78 2.64 -6.95
C ASN A 64 -12.34 3.12 -5.54
N PRO A 65 -12.66 4.37 -5.14
CA PRO A 65 -12.23 4.99 -3.87
C PRO A 65 -12.61 4.24 -2.58
N TRP A 66 -13.53 3.27 -2.66
CA TRP A 66 -13.96 2.42 -1.54
C TRP A 66 -13.76 0.94 -1.83
N ALA A 67 -12.80 0.59 -2.68
CA ALA A 67 -12.64 -0.78 -3.12
C ALA A 67 -12.17 -1.76 -2.02
N TRP A 68 -11.54 -1.26 -0.94
CA TRP A 68 -11.03 -2.11 0.14
C TRP A 68 -10.28 -3.35 -0.39
N MET A 69 -9.50 -3.16 -1.43
CA MET A 69 -8.74 -4.22 -2.12
C MET A 69 -9.55 -5.51 -2.35
N ASN A 70 -10.81 -5.34 -2.78
CA ASN A 70 -11.65 -6.45 -3.21
C ASN A 70 -11.08 -7.11 -4.48
N LYS A 71 -11.65 -8.22 -4.89
CA LYS A 71 -11.18 -9.01 -6.03
C LYS A 71 -11.03 -8.17 -7.33
N PHE A 72 -11.95 -7.22 -7.57
CA PHE A 72 -11.88 -6.37 -8.77
C PHE A 72 -10.70 -5.41 -8.70
N ALA A 73 -10.43 -4.81 -7.54
CA ALA A 73 -9.29 -3.91 -7.34
C ALA A 73 -7.96 -4.67 -7.48
N VAL A 74 -7.85 -5.87 -6.91
CA VAL A 74 -6.66 -6.72 -7.08
C VAL A 74 -6.41 -7.03 -8.55
N ASN A 75 -7.40 -7.52 -9.27
CA ASN A 75 -7.27 -7.85 -10.70
C ASN A 75 -6.92 -6.62 -11.53
N PHE A 76 -7.53 -5.47 -11.22
CA PHE A 76 -7.24 -4.21 -11.90
C PHE A 76 -5.78 -3.78 -11.73
N VAL A 77 -5.24 -3.90 -10.51
CA VAL A 77 -3.82 -3.60 -10.23
C VAL A 77 -2.91 -4.60 -10.93
N ASP A 78 -3.26 -5.89 -10.93
CA ASP A 78 -2.50 -6.93 -11.63
C ASP A 78 -2.39 -6.65 -13.14
N GLU A 79 -3.47 -6.20 -13.79
CA GLU A 79 -3.44 -5.82 -15.22
C GLU A 79 -2.50 -4.64 -15.46
N ILE A 80 -2.51 -3.61 -14.59
CA ILE A 80 -1.61 -2.45 -14.68
C ILE A 80 -0.15 -2.89 -14.54
N VAL A 81 0.14 -3.73 -13.55
CA VAL A 81 1.49 -4.25 -13.31
C VAL A 81 1.96 -5.10 -14.48
N ASP A 82 1.11 -5.98 -15.02
CA ASP A 82 1.44 -6.79 -16.19
C ASP A 82 1.78 -5.92 -17.42
N VAL A 83 1.07 -4.81 -17.64
CA VAL A 83 1.36 -3.87 -18.75
C VAL A 83 2.77 -3.27 -18.60
N ILE A 84 3.17 -2.90 -17.40
CA ILE A 84 4.52 -2.36 -17.13
C ILE A 84 5.58 -3.45 -17.33
N PHE A 85 5.37 -4.64 -16.80
CA PHE A 85 6.32 -5.75 -16.98
C PHE A 85 6.50 -6.12 -18.45
N GLU A 86 5.42 -6.20 -19.22
CA GLU A 86 5.46 -6.47 -20.66
C GLU A 86 6.16 -5.35 -21.42
N LYS A 87 5.86 -4.08 -21.10
CA LYS A 87 6.43 -2.91 -21.80
C LYS A 87 7.94 -2.83 -21.69
N TYR A 88 8.48 -3.09 -20.50
CA TYR A 88 9.89 -2.92 -20.19
C TYR A 88 10.67 -4.24 -20.16
N ASN A 89 10.01 -5.36 -20.50
CA ASN A 89 10.57 -6.72 -20.45
C ASN A 89 11.22 -7.03 -19.10
N LEU A 90 10.47 -6.73 -18.01
CA LEU A 90 10.95 -6.92 -16.64
C LEU A 90 10.72 -8.37 -16.21
N GLU A 91 11.73 -9.01 -15.62
CA GLU A 91 11.62 -10.40 -15.14
C GLU A 91 11.68 -10.49 -13.62
N ASN A 92 12.75 -10.01 -13.00
CA ASN A 92 13.04 -10.12 -11.56
C ASN A 92 13.11 -8.74 -10.88
N THR A 93 12.38 -7.77 -11.38
CA THR A 93 12.35 -6.41 -10.82
C THR A 93 11.56 -6.41 -9.51
N PRO A 94 12.16 -5.98 -8.39
CA PRO A 94 11.48 -6.00 -7.10
C PRO A 94 10.30 -5.02 -7.05
N ILE A 95 9.26 -5.43 -6.34
CA ILE A 95 8.04 -4.63 -6.14
C ILE A 95 7.92 -4.27 -4.66
N ALA A 96 7.62 -3.01 -4.38
CA ALA A 96 7.18 -2.55 -3.08
C ALA A 96 5.72 -2.09 -3.14
N SER A 97 4.93 -2.44 -2.13
CA SER A 97 3.58 -1.93 -1.90
C SER A 97 3.60 -0.91 -0.77
N THR A 98 2.93 0.22 -0.94
CA THR A 98 2.83 1.27 0.08
C THR A 98 1.49 2.01 0.00
N GLY A 99 1.20 2.80 1.01
CA GLY A 99 0.00 3.64 1.07
C GLY A 99 -0.40 3.97 2.49
N GLY A 100 -1.26 4.97 2.65
CA GLY A 100 -1.76 5.43 3.94
C GLY A 100 -3.21 5.01 4.21
N SER A 101 -3.58 4.74 5.47
CA SER A 101 -4.97 4.48 5.85
C SER A 101 -5.56 3.24 5.17
N MET A 102 -6.68 3.38 4.44
CA MET A 102 -7.19 2.34 3.54
C MET A 102 -6.16 1.93 2.48
N GLY A 103 -5.27 2.85 2.05
CA GLY A 103 -4.17 2.52 1.16
C GLY A 103 -3.12 1.64 1.82
N GLY A 104 -2.86 1.82 3.11
CA GLY A 104 -2.01 0.94 3.91
C GLY A 104 -2.61 -0.48 4.04
N TYR A 105 -3.92 -0.57 4.27
CA TYR A 105 -4.66 -1.83 4.13
C TYR A 105 -4.49 -2.42 2.72
N GLY A 106 -4.63 -1.58 1.70
CA GLY A 106 -4.44 -1.98 0.30
C GLY A 106 -3.06 -2.56 0.03
N ALA A 107 -2.01 -1.93 0.55
CA ALA A 107 -0.63 -2.41 0.44
C ALA A 107 -0.46 -3.79 1.07
N ILE A 108 -0.97 -3.98 2.29
CA ILE A 108 -0.94 -5.27 3.00
C ILE A 108 -1.70 -6.34 2.21
N MET A 109 -2.93 -6.04 1.78
CA MET A 109 -3.79 -7.02 1.10
C MET A 109 -3.31 -7.33 -0.33
N TYR A 110 -2.73 -6.36 -1.04
CA TYR A 110 -2.15 -6.64 -2.34
C TYR A 110 -0.88 -7.50 -2.24
N THR A 111 -0.07 -7.33 -1.19
CA THR A 111 1.06 -8.22 -0.90
C THR A 111 0.61 -9.67 -0.70
N LEU A 112 -0.59 -9.88 -0.13
CA LEU A 112 -1.19 -11.21 0.01
C LEU A 112 -1.82 -11.73 -1.28
N LYS A 113 -2.57 -10.90 -2.00
CA LYS A 113 -3.52 -11.33 -3.05
C LYS A 113 -3.04 -11.08 -4.48
N GLY A 114 -2.06 -10.18 -4.67
CA GLY A 114 -1.57 -9.81 -5.99
C GLY A 114 -0.87 -10.98 -6.70
N LYS A 115 -1.04 -11.05 -8.00
CA LYS A 115 -0.41 -12.06 -8.86
C LYS A 115 1.12 -12.06 -8.75
N ARG A 116 1.71 -10.87 -8.62
CA ARG A 116 3.13 -10.67 -8.32
C ARG A 116 3.24 -10.18 -6.88
N THR A 117 3.65 -11.05 -5.99
CA THR A 117 3.82 -10.71 -4.57
C THR A 117 4.87 -9.62 -4.40
N PRO A 118 4.54 -8.45 -3.84
CA PRO A 118 5.54 -7.47 -3.44
C PRO A 118 6.53 -8.07 -2.42
N GLU A 119 7.81 -7.79 -2.61
CA GLU A 119 8.87 -8.22 -1.70
C GLU A 119 8.89 -7.33 -0.43
N ILE A 120 8.36 -6.11 -0.55
CA ILE A 120 8.34 -5.10 0.50
C ILE A 120 6.92 -4.55 0.63
N CYS A 121 6.42 -4.51 1.86
CA CYS A 121 5.18 -3.83 2.23
C CYS A 121 5.47 -2.75 3.27
N ALA A 122 5.41 -1.47 2.87
CA ALA A 122 5.61 -0.32 3.76
C ALA A 122 4.27 0.41 3.96
N ALA A 123 3.54 0.11 5.04
CA ALA A 123 2.19 0.59 5.26
C ALA A 123 2.11 1.69 6.33
N LEU A 124 1.43 2.78 6.00
CA LEU A 124 1.30 3.99 6.82
C LEU A 124 -0.09 4.03 7.46
N CYS A 125 -0.19 4.05 8.78
CA CYS A 125 -1.44 4.03 9.54
C CYS A 125 -2.47 3.03 8.99
N PRO A 126 -2.07 1.76 8.70
CA PRO A 126 -2.93 0.83 8.00
C PRO A 126 -4.12 0.38 8.85
N VAL A 127 -5.25 0.15 8.17
CA VAL A 127 -6.36 -0.59 8.77
C VAL A 127 -6.00 -2.09 8.71
N CYS A 128 -5.79 -2.72 9.86
CA CYS A 128 -5.42 -4.14 9.94
C CYS A 128 -6.57 -5.05 10.41
N ASP A 129 -7.55 -4.50 11.12
CA ASP A 129 -8.73 -5.22 11.62
C ASP A 129 -10.00 -4.56 11.07
N LEU A 130 -10.59 -5.17 10.02
CA LEU A 130 -11.79 -4.61 9.38
C LEU A 130 -13.02 -4.69 10.28
N MET A 131 -13.13 -5.70 11.14
CA MET A 131 -14.26 -5.81 12.06
C MET A 131 -14.20 -4.75 13.16
N TRP A 132 -13.01 -4.48 13.68
CA TRP A 132 -12.81 -3.34 14.58
C TRP A 132 -13.17 -2.04 13.89
N HIS A 133 -12.63 -1.80 12.71
CA HIS A 133 -12.83 -0.56 11.95
C HIS A 133 -14.28 -0.33 11.53
N PHE A 134 -15.04 -1.39 11.29
CA PHE A 134 -16.48 -1.32 10.99
C PHE A 134 -17.26 -0.60 12.10
N TYR A 135 -16.88 -0.81 13.38
CA TYR A 135 -17.53 -0.18 14.53
C TYR A 135 -16.82 1.09 15.02
N GLU A 136 -15.58 1.30 14.62
CA GLU A 136 -14.77 2.43 15.05
C GLU A 136 -15.30 3.77 14.49
N ARG A 137 -15.83 3.76 13.28
CA ARG A 137 -16.30 4.97 12.60
C ARG A 137 -17.63 4.76 11.87
N PRO A 138 -18.57 5.72 12.00
CA PRO A 138 -19.94 5.56 11.46
C PRO A 138 -20.01 5.57 9.92
N ASN A 139 -19.00 6.07 9.23
CA ASN A 139 -18.97 6.11 7.77
C ASN A 139 -18.39 4.85 7.12
N ILE A 140 -17.69 4.00 7.86
CA ILE A 140 -17.00 2.81 7.32
C ILE A 140 -17.95 1.70 6.88
N PRO A 141 -19.02 1.35 7.63
CA PRO A 141 -19.92 0.26 7.25
C PRO A 141 -20.42 0.31 5.81
N ARG A 142 -20.88 1.49 5.35
CA ARG A 142 -21.35 1.66 3.97
C ARG A 142 -20.26 1.44 2.92
N THR A 143 -19.01 1.78 3.23
CA THR A 143 -17.89 1.63 2.29
C THR A 143 -17.49 0.17 2.15
N LEU A 144 -17.44 -0.58 3.26
CA LEU A 144 -17.20 -2.02 3.26
C LEU A 144 -18.34 -2.77 2.59
N TYR A 145 -19.59 -2.40 2.89
CA TYR A 145 -20.75 -2.97 2.19
C TYR A 145 -20.67 -2.74 0.68
N SER A 146 -20.33 -1.52 0.24
CA SER A 146 -20.14 -1.21 -1.18
C SER A 146 -19.02 -2.02 -1.84
N ALA A 147 -17.91 -2.24 -1.10
CA ALA A 147 -16.77 -3.00 -1.61
C ALA A 147 -17.07 -4.48 -1.86
N PHE A 148 -17.90 -5.07 -1.00
CA PHE A 148 -18.11 -6.51 -0.93
C PHE A 148 -19.55 -6.94 -1.22
N ALA A 149 -20.43 -6.03 -1.69
CA ALA A 149 -21.85 -6.31 -1.96
C ALA A 149 -22.10 -7.39 -3.01
N TYR A 150 -21.11 -7.75 -3.81
CA TYR A 150 -21.20 -8.78 -4.85
C TYR A 150 -20.63 -10.14 -4.41
N GLU A 151 -20.18 -10.25 -3.15
CA GLU A 151 -19.75 -11.52 -2.60
C GLU A 151 -20.94 -12.22 -1.93
N ASP A 152 -21.08 -13.53 -2.17
CA ASP A 152 -22.12 -14.33 -1.55
C ASP A 152 -21.82 -14.60 -0.07
N GLY A 153 -22.80 -14.39 0.79
CA GLY A 153 -22.68 -14.70 2.21
C GLY A 153 -23.09 -13.58 3.16
N CYS A 154 -22.85 -13.80 4.45
CA CYS A 154 -23.07 -12.79 5.46
C CYS A 154 -21.96 -11.74 5.41
N ILE A 155 -22.33 -10.46 5.40
CA ILE A 155 -21.34 -9.35 5.30
C ILE A 155 -20.27 -9.39 6.40
N THR A 156 -20.60 -9.82 7.60
CA THR A 156 -19.64 -9.95 8.71
C THR A 156 -18.58 -11.03 8.43
N ASP A 157 -18.97 -12.13 7.81
CA ASP A 157 -18.04 -13.22 7.47
C ASP A 157 -17.15 -12.81 6.30
N ILE A 158 -17.71 -12.09 5.32
CA ILE A 158 -16.97 -11.51 4.20
C ILE A 158 -15.94 -10.49 4.71
N ILE A 159 -16.32 -9.60 5.63
CA ILE A 159 -15.41 -8.62 6.24
C ILE A 159 -14.26 -9.33 6.97
N LYS A 160 -14.54 -10.39 7.75
CA LYS A 160 -13.51 -11.19 8.41
C LYS A 160 -12.58 -11.86 7.40
N ALA A 161 -13.13 -12.47 6.34
CA ALA A 161 -12.35 -13.11 5.28
C ALA A 161 -11.47 -12.13 4.49
N ASN A 162 -11.67 -10.83 4.61
CA ASN A 162 -10.89 -9.77 4.01
C ASN A 162 -10.10 -8.93 5.05
N SER A 163 -10.10 -9.33 6.33
CA SER A 163 -9.38 -8.62 7.40
C SER A 163 -7.94 -9.13 7.53
N PRO A 164 -6.90 -8.28 7.38
CA PRO A 164 -5.51 -8.68 7.59
C PRO A 164 -5.30 -9.43 8.91
N MET A 165 -5.94 -8.97 9.99
CA MET A 165 -5.85 -9.59 11.31
C MET A 165 -6.29 -11.06 11.33
N GLU A 166 -7.31 -11.41 10.54
CA GLU A 166 -7.80 -12.78 10.44
C GLU A 166 -6.95 -13.65 9.49
N LEU A 167 -6.26 -13.02 8.56
CA LEU A 167 -5.51 -13.68 7.50
C LEU A 167 -4.00 -13.83 7.80
N VAL A 168 -3.55 -13.54 9.03
CA VAL A 168 -2.11 -13.51 9.37
C VAL A 168 -1.37 -14.77 8.95
N GLU A 169 -1.96 -15.95 9.05
CA GLU A 169 -1.29 -17.21 8.72
C GLU A 169 -1.13 -17.46 7.21
N THR A 170 -1.79 -16.67 6.38
CA THR A 170 -1.81 -16.83 4.92
C THR A 170 -0.86 -15.88 4.19
N PHE A 171 -0.27 -14.91 4.88
CA PHE A 171 0.64 -13.95 4.26
C PHE A 171 1.94 -14.60 3.77
N PRO A 172 2.55 -14.10 2.67
CA PRO A 172 3.82 -14.59 2.19
C PRO A 172 4.95 -14.25 3.18
N LYS A 173 5.69 -15.28 3.62
CA LYS A 173 6.87 -15.11 4.49
C LYS A 173 8.11 -14.63 3.76
N THR A 174 8.04 -14.56 2.44
CA THR A 174 9.09 -14.01 1.58
C THR A 174 9.07 -12.50 1.48
N ALA A 175 7.98 -11.87 1.92
CA ALA A 175 7.85 -10.42 1.95
C ALA A 175 8.33 -9.86 3.30
N GLU A 176 8.93 -8.67 3.26
CA GLU A 176 9.26 -7.86 4.44
C GLU A 176 8.15 -6.84 4.68
N TYR A 177 7.73 -6.69 5.93
CA TYR A 177 6.65 -5.78 6.31
C TYR A 177 7.19 -4.66 7.21
N HIS A 178 6.85 -3.43 6.90
CA HIS A 178 7.14 -2.30 7.77
C HIS A 178 5.88 -1.45 7.99
N LEU A 179 5.51 -1.25 9.25
CA LEU A 179 4.35 -0.46 9.62
C LEU A 179 4.80 0.86 10.26
N PHE A 180 4.22 1.96 9.82
CA PHE A 180 4.36 3.28 10.45
C PHE A 180 3.01 3.69 11.01
N HIS A 181 2.95 4.14 12.28
CA HIS A 181 1.67 4.58 12.84
C HIS A 181 1.85 5.64 13.92
N GLY A 182 1.05 6.69 13.85
CA GLY A 182 1.01 7.75 14.87
C GLY A 182 0.28 7.29 16.13
N ASP A 183 0.81 7.61 17.30
CA ASP A 183 0.16 7.25 18.57
C ASP A 183 -0.99 8.19 18.97
N ASN A 184 -1.13 9.32 18.26
CA ASN A 184 -2.28 10.23 18.36
C ASN A 184 -3.22 10.10 17.14
N ASP A 185 -3.24 8.92 16.51
CA ASP A 185 -4.15 8.67 15.38
C ASP A 185 -5.60 8.56 15.88
N GLU A 186 -6.42 9.54 15.47
CA GLU A 186 -7.83 9.65 15.84
C GLU A 186 -8.77 8.95 14.85
N MET A 187 -8.24 8.47 13.72
CA MET A 187 -9.04 7.87 12.65
C MET A 187 -8.89 6.36 12.57
N VAL A 188 -7.70 5.86 12.87
CA VAL A 188 -7.36 4.43 12.90
C VAL A 188 -6.60 4.17 14.18
N ASN A 189 -7.23 3.49 15.14
CA ASN A 189 -6.63 3.26 16.44
C ASN A 189 -5.35 2.42 16.33
N TYR A 190 -4.20 3.03 16.64
CA TYR A 190 -2.90 2.37 16.44
C TYR A 190 -2.74 1.07 17.23
N THR A 191 -3.32 1.03 18.45
CA THR A 191 -3.26 -0.17 19.30
C THR A 191 -4.11 -1.31 18.75
N ALA A 192 -5.32 -1.01 18.28
CA ALA A 192 -6.24 -2.00 17.73
C ALA A 192 -5.78 -2.54 16.36
N HIS A 193 -5.11 -1.70 15.59
CA HIS A 193 -4.66 -2.05 14.24
C HIS A 193 -3.18 -2.43 14.20
N SER A 194 -2.28 -1.49 13.96
CA SER A 194 -0.87 -1.78 13.65
C SER A 194 -0.14 -2.52 14.77
N LYS A 195 -0.34 -2.13 16.03
CA LYS A 195 0.34 -2.78 17.14
C LYS A 195 -0.07 -4.25 17.29
N ARG A 196 -1.38 -4.54 17.35
CA ARG A 196 -1.87 -5.92 17.46
C ARG A 196 -1.49 -6.77 16.23
N PHE A 197 -1.55 -6.18 15.04
CA PHE A 197 -1.17 -6.87 13.81
C PHE A 197 0.32 -7.21 13.80
N TYR A 198 1.19 -6.24 14.15
CA TYR A 198 2.61 -6.45 14.33
C TYR A 198 2.92 -7.58 15.31
N GLU A 199 2.32 -7.54 16.50
CA GLU A 199 2.53 -8.55 17.56
C GLU A 199 2.16 -9.95 17.04
N LYS A 200 0.99 -10.08 16.38
CA LYS A 200 0.52 -11.35 15.84
C LYS A 200 1.40 -11.87 14.70
N MET A 201 1.82 -11.01 13.77
CA MET A 201 2.74 -11.39 12.70
C MET A 201 4.13 -11.77 13.24
N LYS A 202 4.63 -11.02 14.21
CA LYS A 202 5.92 -11.32 14.87
C LYS A 202 5.91 -12.67 15.56
N GLU A 203 4.84 -12.99 16.30
CA GLU A 203 4.63 -14.30 16.95
C GLU A 203 4.64 -15.46 15.92
N LYS A 204 4.10 -15.21 14.73
CA LYS A 204 4.06 -16.20 13.62
C LYS A 204 5.36 -16.25 12.80
N GLY A 205 6.39 -15.50 13.19
CA GLY A 205 7.74 -15.54 12.59
C GLY A 205 7.85 -14.84 11.24
N TYR A 206 7.05 -13.79 11.01
CA TYR A 206 7.20 -12.92 9.84
C TYR A 206 8.34 -11.92 10.02
N ASP A 207 8.97 -11.53 8.92
CA ASP A 207 9.87 -10.37 8.91
C ASP A 207 9.02 -9.10 8.89
N ILE A 208 8.76 -8.60 10.09
CA ILE A 208 7.95 -7.40 10.29
C ILE A 208 8.60 -6.47 11.31
N THR A 209 8.58 -5.19 11.00
CA THR A 209 8.99 -4.11 11.87
C THR A 209 7.85 -3.12 12.06
N PHE A 210 7.86 -2.39 13.18
CA PHE A 210 6.83 -1.40 13.50
C PHE A 210 7.48 -0.14 14.06
N GLN A 211 7.23 0.98 13.39
CA GLN A 211 7.67 2.29 13.81
C GLN A 211 6.51 3.09 14.38
N LYS A 212 6.50 3.26 15.69
CA LYS A 212 5.56 4.14 16.37
C LYS A 212 6.00 5.59 16.22
N CYS A 213 5.20 6.40 15.53
CA CYS A 213 5.47 7.83 15.30
C CYS A 213 4.88 8.65 16.45
N LYS A 214 5.71 8.97 17.45
CA LYS A 214 5.29 9.64 18.69
C LYS A 214 4.70 11.03 18.43
N GLY A 215 3.52 11.29 19.00
CA GLY A 215 2.82 12.58 18.90
C GLY A 215 2.19 12.84 17.53
N ARG A 216 2.23 11.88 16.58
CA ARG A 216 1.70 12.06 15.24
C ARG A 216 0.25 11.63 15.13
N THR A 217 -0.51 12.40 14.36
CA THR A 217 -1.91 12.12 14.00
C THR A 217 -2.00 11.24 12.76
N HIS A 218 -3.20 10.84 12.39
CA HIS A 218 -3.47 10.10 11.15
C HIS A 218 -2.94 10.85 9.91
N ALA A 219 -3.32 12.13 9.77
CA ALA A 219 -2.93 12.93 8.63
C ALA A 219 -1.41 13.08 8.50
N THR A 220 -0.71 13.34 9.61
CA THR A 220 0.74 13.55 9.60
C THR A 220 1.56 12.29 9.31
N VAL A 221 1.00 11.09 9.47
CA VAL A 221 1.68 9.85 9.08
C VAL A 221 1.17 9.33 7.73
N ALA A 222 -0.15 9.35 7.51
CA ALA A 222 -0.72 8.82 6.27
C ALA A 222 -0.45 9.70 5.03
N ILE A 223 -0.19 11.00 5.24
CA ILE A 223 0.06 11.97 4.16
C ILE A 223 1.53 12.41 4.16
N ASP A 224 2.07 12.84 5.30
CA ASP A 224 3.42 13.39 5.40
C ASP A 224 4.48 12.32 5.73
N GLY A 225 4.05 11.13 6.15
CA GLY A 225 4.93 10.00 6.49
C GLY A 225 5.56 9.29 5.29
N ASP A 226 5.50 9.88 4.13
CA ASP A 226 6.06 9.32 2.90
C ASP A 226 7.59 9.25 2.92
N ILE A 227 8.28 10.16 3.66
CA ILE A 227 9.75 10.20 3.73
C ILE A 227 10.33 8.90 4.31
N PRO A 228 9.97 8.45 5.54
CA PRO A 228 10.53 7.21 6.06
C PRO A 228 10.12 5.98 5.24
N ALA A 229 8.94 5.98 4.63
CA ALA A 229 8.56 4.89 3.74
C ALA A 229 9.41 4.87 2.47
N LYS A 230 9.72 6.04 1.87
CA LYS A 230 10.64 6.16 0.72
C LYS A 230 12.03 5.65 1.06
N GLU A 231 12.61 6.14 2.16
CA GLU A 231 13.94 5.72 2.61
C GLU A 231 13.99 4.20 2.88
N TYR A 232 12.98 3.68 3.57
CA TYR A 232 12.89 2.25 3.81
C TYR A 232 12.87 1.45 2.49
N ILE A 233 12.04 1.85 1.52
CA ILE A 233 11.91 1.18 0.23
C ILE A 233 13.22 1.26 -0.57
N LEU A 234 13.84 2.46 -0.71
CA LEU A 234 15.09 2.62 -1.45
C LEU A 234 16.22 1.78 -0.84
N LYS A 235 16.33 1.79 0.49
CA LYS A 235 17.31 0.96 1.21
C LYS A 235 17.11 -0.54 0.93
N LYS A 236 15.86 -1.01 0.90
CA LYS A 236 15.54 -2.41 0.61
C LYS A 236 15.79 -2.76 -0.86
N PHE A 237 15.57 -1.84 -1.78
CA PHE A 237 15.95 -2.00 -3.18
C PHE A 237 17.47 -1.86 -3.41
N LYS A 238 18.26 -1.59 -2.35
CA LYS A 238 19.72 -1.36 -2.40
C LYS A 238 20.09 -0.20 -3.33
N ILE A 239 19.27 0.84 -3.33
CA ILE A 239 19.48 2.06 -4.09
C ILE A 239 20.15 3.09 -3.17
N GLU A 240 21.27 3.66 -3.61
CA GLU A 240 21.92 4.77 -2.93
C GLU A 240 21.06 6.04 -3.10
N TYR A 241 20.93 6.80 -2.04
CA TYR A 241 20.21 8.07 -2.02
C TYR A 241 20.87 9.02 -1.00
N ASP A 242 20.78 10.31 -1.26
CA ASP A 242 21.13 11.32 -0.26
C ASP A 242 20.08 11.33 0.84
N GLU A 243 20.51 11.37 2.10
CA GLU A 243 19.57 11.41 3.23
C GLU A 243 18.54 12.52 3.03
N LEU A 244 17.27 12.14 3.01
CA LEU A 244 16.19 13.09 2.88
C LEU A 244 16.12 13.91 4.18
N GLN A 245 16.26 15.22 4.09
CA GLN A 245 16.07 16.10 5.23
C GLN A 245 14.63 15.98 5.71
N SER A 246 14.44 15.20 6.75
CA SER A 246 13.18 15.10 7.44
C SER A 246 13.15 16.20 8.51
N GLU A 247 12.15 17.07 8.49
CA GLU A 247 11.87 17.97 9.61
C GLU A 247 11.41 17.18 10.86
N PHE A 248 11.36 15.86 10.77
CA PHE A 248 10.76 14.97 11.75
C PHE A 248 11.76 13.92 12.22
N GLU A 249 12.20 14.01 13.48
CA GLU A 249 12.87 12.91 14.14
C GLU A 249 11.86 11.76 14.35
N PHE A 250 12.02 10.70 13.59
CA PHE A 250 11.31 9.45 13.83
C PHE A 250 12.05 8.70 14.95
N ASN A 251 11.52 8.77 16.16
CA ASN A 251 12.06 8.01 17.29
C ASN A 251 11.97 6.51 16.99
N HIS A 252 13.12 5.85 17.04
CA HIS A 252 13.30 4.46 16.72
C HIS A 252 12.41 3.50 17.54
N THR A 253 11.98 2.48 16.85
CA THR A 253 11.47 1.12 17.21
C THR A 253 11.35 0.76 18.68
N VAL A 254 10.19 0.26 19.05
CA VAL A 254 10.00 -0.65 20.19
C VAL A 254 10.25 -2.08 19.75
#